data_e423d182f32c7b67030a4f44317b2532
#
_entry.id   e423d182f32c7b67030a4f44317b2532
#
_cell.length_a   1.000
_cell.length_b   1.000
_cell.length_c   1.000
_cell.angle_alpha   90.00
_cell.angle_beta   90.00
_cell.angle_gamma   90.00
#
_symmetry.space_group_name_H-M   'P 1'
#
loop_
_entity.id
_entity.type
_entity.pdbx_description
1 polymer ?
#
loop_
_entity_poly.entity_id
_entity_poly.type
_entity_poly.pdbx_seq_one_letter_code
_entity_poly.pdbx_strand_id
1 'polypeptide(L)'
;MCEDIKSYTKLVPALINFPNAVIISVDDDIIYPIDFVERLYRAYKKDSSKIYFYRGHYILFNEDGSPRPYLEWVVRGAKGCDIYNFPTGVSGIIYPPHCYHEDMTNKNLFLKLCPHADDVWFKVMTMLKGTLCEHIPTPHFDSLFIPLDIDETSSLQNINVINGGNDRQIKAVFDYYHIKK
;
A
#
# COMPACT_ATOMS: atom_id res chain seq x y z
N MET A 1 23.19 -2.88 10.75
CA MET A 1 22.13 -1.94 11.20
C MET A 1 21.48 -1.37 9.97
N CYS A 2 20.17 -1.44 9.84
CA CYS A 2 19.44 -0.80 8.74
C CYS A 2 19.26 0.69 9.10
N GLU A 3 19.36 1.57 8.10
CA GLU A 3 19.06 2.99 8.30
C GLU A 3 17.57 3.15 8.59
N ASP A 4 17.22 4.03 9.53
CA ASP A 4 15.83 4.37 9.81
C ASP A 4 15.25 5.20 8.66
N ILE A 5 14.37 4.60 7.90
CA ILE A 5 13.58 5.22 6.82
C ILE A 5 12.08 5.19 7.14
N LYS A 6 11.73 5.17 8.43
CA LYS A 6 10.34 5.13 8.95
C LYS A 6 9.59 3.88 8.46
N SER A 7 8.30 4.01 8.16
CA SER A 7 7.46 2.91 7.69
C SER A 7 7.92 2.26 6.38
N TYR A 8 8.79 2.92 5.61
CA TYR A 8 9.41 2.34 4.41
C TYR A 8 10.33 1.14 4.70
N THR A 9 10.77 0.98 5.96
CA THR A 9 11.59 -0.17 6.40
C THR A 9 10.90 -1.52 6.18
N LYS A 10 9.57 -1.56 6.13
CA LYS A 10 8.81 -2.79 5.89
C LYS A 10 9.02 -3.39 4.48
N LEU A 11 9.37 -2.59 3.48
CA LEU A 11 9.42 -3.07 2.09
C LEU A 11 10.72 -2.69 1.35
N VAL A 12 11.16 -1.43 1.44
CA VAL A 12 12.28 -0.91 0.64
C VAL A 12 13.59 -1.71 0.81
N PRO A 13 14.03 -2.07 2.03
CA PRO A 13 15.23 -2.88 2.20
C PRO A 13 15.12 -4.28 1.59
N ALA A 14 13.93 -4.88 1.63
CA ALA A 14 13.68 -6.19 1.02
C ALA A 14 13.79 -6.12 -0.50
N LEU A 15 13.25 -5.07 -1.12
CA LEU A 15 13.34 -4.85 -2.57
C LEU A 15 14.79 -4.65 -3.04
N ILE A 16 15.61 -3.92 -2.26
CA ILE A 16 17.02 -3.69 -2.58
C ILE A 16 17.83 -4.99 -2.48
N ASN A 17 17.62 -5.76 -1.42
CA ASN A 17 18.40 -6.97 -1.15
C ASN A 17 17.93 -8.19 -1.96
N PHE A 18 16.66 -8.23 -2.34
CA PHE A 18 16.02 -9.36 -3.02
C PHE A 18 15.20 -8.91 -4.25
N PRO A 19 15.81 -8.26 -5.25
CA PRO A 19 15.07 -7.61 -6.35
C PRO A 19 14.27 -8.57 -7.23
N ASN A 20 14.62 -9.87 -7.22
CA ASN A 20 13.94 -10.90 -8.00
C ASN A 20 13.00 -11.78 -7.16
N ALA A 21 12.83 -11.48 -5.88
CA ALA A 21 11.97 -12.26 -5.00
C ALA A 21 10.51 -11.76 -5.05
N VAL A 22 9.60 -12.67 -4.77
CA VAL A 22 8.23 -12.34 -4.38
C VAL A 22 8.27 -11.94 -2.90
N ILE A 23 7.74 -10.77 -2.57
CA ILE A 23 7.78 -10.23 -1.21
C ILE A 23 6.37 -10.15 -0.67
N ILE A 24 6.19 -10.59 0.58
CA ILE A 24 4.97 -10.36 1.35
C ILE A 24 5.30 -9.38 2.46
N SER A 25 4.64 -8.21 2.47
CA SER A 25 4.73 -7.26 3.58
C SER A 25 3.65 -7.55 4.61
N VAL A 26 4.01 -7.37 5.87
CA VAL A 26 3.11 -7.50 7.04
C VAL A 26 3.41 -6.38 8.03
N ASP A 27 2.44 -6.05 8.88
CA ASP A 27 2.65 -5.18 10.03
C ASP A 27 2.89 -6.06 11.27
N ASP A 28 3.66 -5.57 12.24
CA ASP A 28 4.07 -6.30 13.43
C ASP A 28 3.06 -6.21 14.59
N ASP A 29 2.01 -5.42 14.39
CA ASP A 29 0.93 -5.15 15.35
C ASP A 29 -0.39 -5.87 14.99
N ILE A 30 -0.35 -6.85 14.08
CA ILE A 30 -1.53 -7.63 13.65
C ILE A 30 -1.32 -9.12 13.89
N ILE A 31 -2.31 -9.80 14.44
CA ILE A 31 -2.39 -11.25 14.44
C ILE A 31 -3.04 -11.70 13.13
N TYR A 32 -2.29 -12.44 12.33
CA TYR A 32 -2.74 -12.93 11.03
C TYR A 32 -3.34 -14.33 11.11
N PRO A 33 -4.31 -14.68 10.23
CA PRO A 33 -4.78 -16.07 10.10
C PRO A 33 -3.63 -17.01 9.76
N ILE A 34 -3.69 -18.24 10.25
CA ILE A 34 -2.63 -19.23 10.05
C ILE A 34 -2.34 -19.55 8.57
N ASP A 35 -3.34 -19.40 7.71
CA ASP A 35 -3.27 -19.67 6.28
C ASP A 35 -3.08 -18.42 5.41
N PHE A 36 -2.82 -17.26 6.04
CA PHE A 36 -2.82 -15.97 5.32
C PHE A 36 -1.77 -15.91 4.21
N VAL A 37 -0.54 -16.38 4.47
CA VAL A 37 0.54 -16.43 3.47
C VAL A 37 0.18 -17.38 2.33
N GLU A 38 -0.35 -18.55 2.67
CA GLU A 38 -0.76 -19.55 1.68
C GLU A 38 -1.83 -18.99 0.73
N ARG A 39 -2.83 -18.29 1.27
CA ARG A 39 -3.90 -17.67 0.47
C ARG A 39 -3.38 -16.59 -0.47
N LEU A 40 -2.48 -15.70 -0.01
CA LEU A 40 -1.80 -14.72 -0.84
C LEU A 40 -0.99 -15.40 -1.96
N TYR A 41 -0.21 -16.40 -1.59
CA TYR A 41 0.64 -17.10 -2.55
C TYR A 41 -0.17 -17.90 -3.58
N ARG A 42 -1.27 -18.50 -3.17
CA ARG A 42 -2.21 -19.17 -4.11
C ARG A 42 -2.83 -18.18 -5.11
N ALA A 43 -3.18 -16.97 -4.65
CA ALA A 43 -3.69 -15.94 -5.55
C ALA A 43 -2.60 -15.50 -6.54
N TYR A 44 -1.40 -15.22 -6.06
CA TYR A 44 -0.23 -14.89 -6.86
C TYR A 44 0.08 -15.96 -7.93
N LYS A 45 -0.03 -17.24 -7.60
CA LYS A 45 0.21 -18.35 -8.54
C LYS A 45 -0.80 -18.42 -9.70
N LYS A 46 -1.96 -17.78 -9.57
CA LYS A 46 -2.95 -17.71 -10.68
C LYS A 46 -2.54 -16.70 -11.74
N ASP A 47 -2.00 -15.56 -11.29
CA ASP A 47 -1.46 -14.53 -12.18
C ASP A 47 -0.35 -13.77 -11.44
N SER A 48 0.88 -14.12 -11.73
CA SER A 48 2.07 -13.57 -11.08
C SER A 48 2.45 -12.15 -11.54
N SER A 49 1.68 -11.54 -12.42
CA SER A 49 1.88 -10.16 -12.86
C SER A 49 1.21 -9.12 -11.98
N LYS A 50 0.38 -9.55 -11.03
CA LYS A 50 -0.46 -8.69 -10.18
C LYS A 50 -0.01 -8.65 -8.74
N ILE A 51 -0.34 -7.56 -8.07
CA ILE A 51 -0.28 -7.42 -6.61
C ILE A 51 -1.60 -7.93 -6.03
N TYR A 52 -1.54 -8.74 -4.96
CA TYR A 52 -2.72 -9.21 -4.25
C TYR A 52 -2.71 -8.73 -2.80
N PHE A 53 -3.91 -8.39 -2.30
CA PHE A 53 -4.08 -7.82 -0.97
C PHE A 53 -5.46 -8.15 -0.40
N TYR A 54 -5.61 -8.07 0.94
CA TYR A 54 -6.88 -8.35 1.60
C TYR A 54 -7.68 -7.09 1.92
N ARG A 55 -7.01 -5.97 2.25
CA ARG A 55 -7.66 -4.71 2.62
C ARG A 55 -7.16 -3.59 1.76
N GLY A 56 -8.08 -2.78 1.25
CA GLY A 56 -7.73 -1.61 0.48
C GLY A 56 -8.94 -0.72 0.22
N HIS A 57 -8.66 0.48 -0.25
CA HIS A 57 -9.64 1.46 -0.67
C HIS A 57 -9.74 1.49 -2.19
N TYR A 58 -10.66 2.26 -2.71
CA TYR A 58 -10.73 2.57 -4.14
C TYR A 58 -10.53 4.07 -4.34
N ILE A 59 -9.51 4.44 -5.10
CA ILE A 59 -9.17 5.83 -5.38
C ILE A 59 -10.27 6.48 -6.21
N LEU A 60 -10.82 7.59 -5.72
CA LEU A 60 -11.77 8.42 -6.45
C LEU A 60 -11.10 9.66 -7.02
N PHE A 61 -11.61 10.13 -8.15
CA PHE A 61 -11.10 11.31 -8.86
C PHE A 61 -12.20 12.35 -9.03
N ASN A 62 -11.79 13.62 -9.10
CA ASN A 62 -12.61 14.74 -9.50
C ASN A 62 -12.77 14.78 -11.04
N GLU A 63 -13.64 15.65 -11.52
CA GLU A 63 -13.86 15.83 -12.97
C GLU A 63 -12.62 16.35 -13.71
N ASP A 64 -11.74 17.07 -13.02
CA ASP A 64 -10.46 17.57 -13.57
C ASP A 64 -9.34 16.51 -13.60
N GLY A 65 -9.67 15.28 -13.17
CA GLY A 65 -8.75 14.14 -13.08
C GLY A 65 -7.85 14.13 -11.85
N SER A 66 -7.97 15.12 -10.95
CA SER A 66 -7.24 15.10 -9.67
C SER A 66 -7.82 14.09 -8.68
N PRO A 67 -7.03 13.51 -7.77
CA PRO A 67 -7.57 12.61 -6.76
C PRO A 67 -8.47 13.38 -5.78
N ARG A 68 -9.59 12.76 -5.38
CA ARG A 68 -10.41 13.26 -4.29
C ARG A 68 -9.69 13.14 -2.96
N PRO A 69 -10.12 13.89 -1.92
CA PRO A 69 -9.63 13.72 -0.56
C PRO A 69 -9.67 12.25 -0.11
N TYR A 70 -8.64 11.81 0.61
CA TYR A 70 -8.47 10.41 1.04
C TYR A 70 -9.70 9.87 1.79
N LEU A 71 -10.33 10.70 2.63
CA LEU A 71 -11.52 10.29 3.39
C LEU A 71 -12.77 10.11 2.52
N GLU A 72 -12.77 10.61 1.29
CA GLU A 72 -13.85 10.39 0.33
C GLU A 72 -13.66 9.09 -0.47
N TRP A 73 -12.47 8.48 -0.42
CA TRP A 73 -12.26 7.21 -1.08
C TRP A 73 -13.13 6.13 -0.46
N VAL A 74 -13.59 5.19 -1.28
CA VAL A 74 -14.47 4.12 -0.78
C VAL A 74 -13.67 3.21 0.14
N VAL A 75 -13.85 3.37 1.44
CA VAL A 75 -13.19 2.58 2.48
C VAL A 75 -13.56 1.12 2.29
N ARG A 76 -12.52 0.24 2.24
CA ARG A 76 -12.69 -1.18 1.89
C ARG A 76 -13.47 -1.37 0.58
N GLY A 77 -13.42 -0.39 -0.32
CA GLY A 77 -14.14 -0.39 -1.58
C GLY A 77 -13.40 -1.09 -2.72
N ALA A 78 -12.18 -1.54 -2.50
CA ALA A 78 -11.43 -2.31 -3.48
C ALA A 78 -12.15 -3.61 -3.81
N LYS A 79 -12.35 -3.86 -5.11
CA LYS A 79 -13.03 -5.07 -5.61
C LYS A 79 -12.33 -5.57 -6.86
N GLY A 80 -12.18 -6.90 -6.94
CA GLY A 80 -11.56 -7.52 -8.11
C GLY A 80 -10.18 -6.94 -8.42
N CYS A 81 -9.88 -6.80 -9.70
CA CYS A 81 -8.60 -6.34 -10.22
C CYS A 81 -8.74 -4.97 -10.88
N ASP A 82 -8.03 -3.97 -10.35
CA ASP A 82 -8.08 -2.59 -10.86
C ASP A 82 -6.79 -1.83 -10.55
N ILE A 83 -6.40 -0.90 -11.44
CA ILE A 83 -5.24 -0.03 -11.25
C ILE A 83 -5.47 1.00 -10.14
N TYR A 84 -6.72 1.34 -9.82
CA TYR A 84 -7.11 2.28 -8.77
C TYR A 84 -7.42 1.63 -7.42
N ASN A 85 -7.34 0.30 -7.33
CA ASN A 85 -7.34 -0.35 -6.03
C ASN A 85 -6.12 0.09 -5.24
N PHE A 86 -6.33 0.60 -4.03
CA PHE A 86 -5.32 1.12 -3.12
C PHE A 86 -5.12 0.14 -1.96
N PRO A 87 -4.15 -0.78 -2.04
CA PRO A 87 -3.82 -1.68 -0.93
C PRO A 87 -3.37 -0.89 0.31
N THR A 88 -3.80 -1.32 1.49
CA THR A 88 -3.29 -0.83 2.78
C THR A 88 -2.51 -1.94 3.47
N GLY A 89 -1.32 -1.61 4.00
CA GLY A 89 -0.32 -2.58 4.51
C GLY A 89 -0.82 -3.47 5.63
N VAL A 90 -1.76 -2.97 6.43
CA VAL A 90 -2.23 -3.57 7.69
C VAL A 90 -2.66 -5.04 7.62
N SER A 91 -3.04 -5.55 6.46
CA SER A 91 -3.54 -6.93 6.32
C SER A 91 -2.69 -7.83 5.44
N GLY A 92 -1.52 -7.36 5.08
CA GLY A 92 -0.60 -8.09 4.23
C GLY A 92 -0.85 -7.90 2.73
N ILE A 93 0.23 -7.71 2.00
CA ILE A 93 0.24 -7.52 0.55
C ILE A 93 1.36 -8.38 -0.04
N ILE A 94 1.07 -9.09 -1.15
CA ILE A 94 2.09 -9.81 -1.91
C ILE A 94 2.46 -9.03 -3.17
N TYR A 95 3.74 -8.81 -3.35
CA TYR A 95 4.33 -8.05 -4.43
C TYR A 95 5.15 -8.95 -5.36
N PRO A 96 4.84 -9.01 -6.66
CA PRO A 96 5.71 -9.63 -7.65
C PRO A 96 7.06 -8.91 -7.75
N PRO A 97 8.12 -9.58 -8.22
CA PRO A 97 9.34 -8.89 -8.59
C PRO A 97 9.07 -7.88 -9.72
N HIS A 98 9.79 -6.75 -9.69
CA HIS A 98 9.74 -5.70 -10.73
C HIS A 98 8.36 -5.05 -10.94
N CYS A 99 7.44 -5.10 -9.97
CA CYS A 99 6.10 -4.52 -10.07
C CYS A 99 6.05 -2.99 -9.83
N TYR A 100 7.19 -2.32 -9.71
CA TYR A 100 7.29 -0.90 -9.36
C TYR A 100 8.02 -0.09 -10.42
N HIS A 101 7.74 1.22 -10.42
CA HIS A 101 8.56 2.23 -11.08
C HIS A 101 9.97 2.29 -10.46
N GLU A 102 10.97 2.71 -11.23
CA GLU A 102 12.38 2.77 -10.82
C GLU A 102 12.63 3.65 -9.58
N ASP A 103 11.82 4.67 -9.36
CA ASP A 103 11.90 5.54 -8.18
C ASP A 103 11.44 4.87 -6.86
N MET A 104 10.95 3.64 -6.89
CA MET A 104 10.43 2.96 -5.71
C MET A 104 11.39 2.99 -4.52
N THR A 105 12.68 2.86 -4.76
CA THR A 105 13.73 2.85 -3.72
C THR A 105 14.47 4.19 -3.59
N ASN A 106 14.00 5.24 -4.26
CA ASN A 106 14.60 6.57 -4.21
C ASN A 106 14.29 7.27 -2.89
N LYS A 107 15.14 7.03 -1.89
CA LYS A 107 14.99 7.53 -0.52
C LYS A 107 14.80 9.05 -0.45
N ASN A 108 15.59 9.81 -1.19
CA ASN A 108 15.52 11.26 -1.14
C ASN A 108 14.16 11.76 -1.65
N LEU A 109 13.59 11.06 -2.61
CA LEU A 109 12.34 11.43 -3.23
C LEU A 109 11.13 11.06 -2.35
N PHE A 110 11.07 9.83 -1.84
CA PHE A 110 9.94 9.45 -0.99
C PHE A 110 9.93 10.20 0.35
N LEU A 111 11.08 10.44 0.97
CA LEU A 111 11.15 11.25 2.20
C LEU A 111 10.76 12.72 1.97
N LYS A 112 10.99 13.24 0.76
CA LYS A 112 10.58 14.60 0.39
C LYS A 112 9.09 14.72 0.12
N LEU A 113 8.53 13.80 -0.65
CA LEU A 113 7.14 13.89 -1.15
C LEU A 113 6.12 13.22 -0.25
N CYS A 114 6.51 12.10 0.38
CA CYS A 114 5.61 11.20 1.09
C CYS A 114 6.23 10.62 2.38
N PRO A 115 6.69 11.47 3.34
CA PRO A 115 7.52 11.01 4.47
C PRO A 115 6.81 10.12 5.49
N HIS A 116 5.48 10.04 5.48
CA HIS A 116 4.69 9.34 6.51
C HIS A 116 3.59 8.42 5.96
N ALA A 117 3.39 8.36 4.64
CA ALA A 117 2.33 7.57 4.00
C ALA A 117 2.94 6.62 2.95
N ASP A 118 3.69 5.63 3.42
CA ASP A 118 4.35 4.63 2.56
C ASP A 118 3.38 3.91 1.63
N ASP A 119 2.16 3.60 2.07
CA ASP A 119 1.12 3.00 1.21
C ASP A 119 0.80 3.88 -0.01
N VAL A 120 0.81 5.23 0.16
CA VAL A 120 0.61 6.17 -0.95
C VAL A 120 1.76 6.08 -1.95
N TRP A 121 3.00 6.09 -1.46
CA TRP A 121 4.17 5.96 -2.31
C TRP A 121 4.18 4.62 -3.06
N PHE A 122 4.01 3.51 -2.33
CA PHE A 122 3.99 2.18 -2.92
C PHE A 122 2.92 2.07 -4.00
N LYS A 123 1.73 2.61 -3.73
CA LYS A 123 0.64 2.61 -4.70
C LYS A 123 0.99 3.40 -5.96
N VAL A 124 1.50 4.61 -5.82
CA VAL A 124 1.87 5.43 -6.99
C VAL A 124 2.95 4.76 -7.82
N MET A 125 3.96 4.17 -7.18
CA MET A 125 5.02 3.44 -7.90
C MET A 125 4.48 2.26 -8.69
N THR A 126 3.48 1.54 -8.16
CA THR A 126 2.81 0.45 -8.90
C THR A 126 1.94 0.96 -10.04
N MET A 127 1.25 2.10 -9.85
CA MET A 127 0.46 2.73 -10.91
C MET A 127 1.33 3.20 -12.08
N LEU A 128 2.45 3.85 -11.80
CA LEU A 128 3.41 4.30 -12.82
C LEU A 128 4.00 3.12 -13.61
N LYS A 129 4.15 1.97 -12.97
CA LYS A 129 4.57 0.72 -13.63
C LYS A 129 3.46 0.08 -14.46
N GLY A 130 2.20 0.45 -14.22
CA GLY A 130 1.03 -0.19 -14.83
C GLY A 130 0.64 -1.51 -14.18
N THR A 131 1.14 -1.78 -12.96
CA THR A 131 0.83 -3.04 -12.25
C THR A 131 -0.55 -2.97 -11.63
N LEU A 132 -1.38 -3.95 -11.94
CA LEU A 132 -2.73 -4.08 -11.40
C LEU A 132 -2.70 -4.63 -9.96
N CYS A 133 -3.66 -4.17 -9.16
CA CYS A 133 -3.87 -4.67 -7.79
C CYS A 133 -5.19 -5.44 -7.72
N GLU A 134 -5.15 -6.69 -7.25
CA GLU A 134 -6.33 -7.56 -7.15
C GLU A 134 -6.67 -7.82 -5.68
N HIS A 135 -7.90 -7.46 -5.31
CA HIS A 135 -8.43 -7.67 -3.97
C HIS A 135 -8.85 -9.13 -3.78
N ILE A 136 -8.38 -9.75 -2.69
CA ILE A 136 -8.82 -11.09 -2.26
C ILE A 136 -10.01 -10.92 -1.32
N PRO A 137 -11.24 -11.30 -1.72
CA PRO A 137 -12.39 -11.21 -0.86
C PRO A 137 -12.18 -12.02 0.43
N THR A 138 -12.41 -11.38 1.57
CA THR A 138 -12.23 -12.00 2.88
C THR A 138 -13.45 -11.73 3.75
N PRO A 139 -14.42 -12.67 3.75
CA PRO A 139 -15.54 -12.61 4.68
C PRO A 139 -15.02 -12.56 6.12
N HIS A 140 -15.69 -11.80 6.98
CA HIS A 140 -15.32 -11.69 8.40
C HIS A 140 -13.90 -11.16 8.65
N PHE A 141 -13.44 -10.21 7.82
CA PHE A 141 -12.10 -9.64 7.87
C PHE A 141 -11.68 -9.26 9.30
N ASP A 142 -12.51 -8.50 10.02
CA ASP A 142 -12.17 -7.98 11.36
C ASP A 142 -12.02 -9.07 12.44
N SER A 143 -12.57 -10.26 12.22
CA SER A 143 -12.38 -11.40 13.11
C SER A 143 -11.17 -12.26 12.75
N LEU A 144 -10.61 -12.06 11.58
CA LEU A 144 -9.46 -12.82 11.08
C LEU A 144 -8.14 -12.05 11.21
N PHE A 145 -8.16 -10.73 11.09
CA PHE A 145 -7.00 -9.84 11.23
C PHE A 145 -7.19 -9.02 12.50
N ILE A 146 -6.59 -9.47 13.58
CA ILE A 146 -6.83 -8.92 14.93
C ILE A 146 -5.69 -7.96 15.27
N PRO A 147 -5.96 -6.66 15.39
CA PRO A 147 -4.94 -5.72 15.85
C PRO A 147 -4.53 -6.01 17.29
N LEU A 148 -3.24 -5.89 17.58
CA LEU A 148 -2.74 -5.85 18.96
C LEU A 148 -3.04 -4.49 19.55
N ASP A 149 -3.46 -4.46 20.83
CA ASP A 149 -3.70 -3.20 21.58
C ASP A 149 -2.34 -2.50 21.80
N ILE A 150 -1.99 -1.60 20.88
CA ILE A 150 -0.84 -0.71 21.00
C ILE A 150 -1.36 0.70 21.30
N ASP A 151 -0.65 1.42 22.16
CA ASP A 151 -1.02 2.77 22.60
C ASP A 151 -1.21 3.72 21.40
N GLU A 152 -2.45 4.14 21.13
CA GLU A 152 -2.85 4.91 19.95
C GLU A 152 -2.29 6.34 19.90
N THR A 153 -1.67 6.81 20.97
CA THR A 153 -1.28 8.23 21.10
C THR A 153 -0.21 8.69 20.12
N SER A 154 0.58 7.80 19.55
CA SER A 154 1.65 8.09 18.58
C SER A 154 1.42 7.48 17.19
N SER A 155 0.22 7.01 16.91
CA SER A 155 -0.05 6.26 15.68
C SER A 155 0.08 7.12 14.41
N LEU A 156 0.62 6.54 13.34
CA LEU A 156 0.63 7.12 11.99
C LEU A 156 -0.79 7.49 11.52
N GLN A 157 -1.81 6.83 12.04
CA GLN A 157 -3.21 7.14 11.77
C GLN A 157 -3.58 8.57 12.18
N ASN A 158 -3.10 9.05 13.33
CA ASN A 158 -3.34 10.42 13.77
C ASN A 158 -2.71 11.43 12.80
N ILE A 159 -1.48 11.20 12.37
CA ILE A 159 -0.76 12.10 11.46
C ILE A 159 -1.40 12.08 10.06
N ASN A 160 -1.66 10.89 9.55
CA ASN A 160 -2.02 10.67 8.15
C ASN A 160 -3.51 10.88 7.87
N VAL A 161 -4.38 10.41 8.77
CA VAL A 161 -5.84 10.46 8.57
C VAL A 161 -6.42 11.70 9.23
N ILE A 162 -6.28 11.83 10.56
CA ILE A 162 -6.96 12.87 11.33
C ILE A 162 -6.44 14.28 10.98
N ASN A 163 -5.12 14.42 10.78
CA ASN A 163 -4.48 15.70 10.47
C ASN A 163 -4.31 15.96 8.95
N GLY A 164 -4.97 15.20 8.08
CA GLY A 164 -4.93 15.36 6.63
C GLY A 164 -3.54 15.13 6.01
N GLY A 165 -2.70 14.33 6.68
CA GLY A 165 -1.36 14.00 6.20
C GLY A 165 -1.39 13.26 4.88
N ASN A 166 -2.33 12.33 4.71
CA ASN A 166 -2.51 11.59 3.46
C ASN A 166 -2.82 12.52 2.29
N ASP A 167 -3.75 13.45 2.43
CA ASP A 167 -4.14 14.35 1.33
C ASP A 167 -2.97 15.20 0.84
N ARG A 168 -2.17 15.74 1.75
CA ARG A 168 -0.97 16.52 1.39
C ARG A 168 0.05 15.67 0.64
N GLN A 169 0.27 14.44 1.08
CA GLN A 169 1.24 13.52 0.49
C GLN A 169 0.73 12.95 -0.84
N ILE A 170 -0.55 12.59 -0.93
CA ILE A 170 -1.20 12.20 -2.18
C ILE A 170 -1.04 13.31 -3.22
N LYS A 171 -1.41 14.55 -2.85
CA LYS A 171 -1.26 15.69 -3.75
C LYS A 171 0.18 15.88 -4.21
N ALA A 172 1.15 15.86 -3.29
CA ALA A 172 2.55 16.07 -3.62
C ALA A 172 3.09 15.00 -4.60
N VAL A 173 2.74 13.73 -4.40
CA VAL A 173 3.21 12.63 -5.27
C VAL A 173 2.48 12.64 -6.62
N PHE A 174 1.17 12.86 -6.64
CA PHE A 174 0.38 12.91 -7.88
C PHE A 174 0.78 14.11 -8.75
N ASP A 175 0.99 15.30 -8.16
CA ASP A 175 1.46 16.47 -8.88
C ASP A 175 2.86 16.26 -9.47
N TYR A 176 3.77 15.67 -8.69
CA TYR A 176 5.15 15.42 -9.14
C TYR A 176 5.22 14.49 -10.37
N TYR A 177 4.39 13.46 -10.41
CA TYR A 177 4.34 12.50 -11.52
C TYR A 177 3.27 12.82 -12.56
N HIS A 178 2.58 13.96 -12.43
CA HIS A 178 1.51 14.41 -13.34
C HIS A 178 0.39 13.37 -13.53
N ILE A 179 0.05 12.65 -12.44
CA ILE A 179 -0.98 11.60 -12.48
C ILE A 179 -2.36 12.24 -12.46
N LYS A 180 -3.14 11.98 -13.50
CA LYS A 180 -4.55 12.34 -13.66
C LYS A 180 -5.31 11.17 -14.25
N LYS A 181 -6.63 11.11 -13.97
CA LYS A 181 -7.53 10.13 -14.58
C LYS A 181 -8.25 10.74 -15.78
#